data_a4089312abacaf62ffe1713ffccea12a
#
_entry.id   a4089312abacaf62ffe1713ffccea12a
#
_cell.length_a   1.000
_cell.length_b   1.000
_cell.length_c   1.000
_cell.angle_alpha   90.00
_cell.angle_beta   90.00
_cell.angle_gamma   90.00
#
_symmetry.space_group_name_H-M   'P 1'
#
loop_
_entity.id
_entity.type
_entity.pdbx_description
1 polymer ?
#
loop_
_entity_poly.entity_id
_entity_poly.type
_entity_poly.pdbx_seq_one_letter_code
_entity_poly.pdbx_strand_id
1 'polypeptide(L)'
;EPDLESAISILRGIKDKYETHHKVRIKDDALIGAVSLSHRYISNRFLPDKAIDLMDEAASKLRMEINSKPEELDSLDRKIRQIEIELVAIKREKDEAKIKHLQKELSDLKEERNTLFAQWSQEKEVVDAVQQTKTDIEELKAQADRAEREGDYGTVAEIRYGKLQEAETKMHNLQKELAQSQSGEALIKEEVTYDDIAEVVAKWTGIPVSKMLQPDKDKLLHLEKELHKRLVGQEKAVLAVSDAVRRSRAGLQDQNRPIGS
;
A
#
# COMPACT_ATOMS: atom_id res chain seq x y z
N GLU A 1 23.77 6.91 13.36
CA GLU A 1 22.70 6.32 12.55
C GLU A 1 22.71 4.81 12.77
N PRO A 2 21.55 4.18 13.09
CA PRO A 2 21.48 2.73 13.23
C PRO A 2 21.77 2.05 11.88
N ASP A 3 22.27 0.82 11.94
CA ASP A 3 22.39 -0.03 10.75
C ASP A 3 21.00 -0.47 10.25
N LEU A 4 20.97 -1.11 9.07
CA LEU A 4 19.72 -1.51 8.42
C LEU A 4 18.92 -2.52 9.26
N GLU A 5 19.60 -3.47 9.91
CA GLU A 5 18.96 -4.52 10.72
C GLU A 5 18.35 -3.93 12.00
N SER A 6 19.09 -3.05 12.67
CA SER A 6 18.58 -2.31 13.85
C SER A 6 17.40 -1.42 13.47
N ALA A 7 17.46 -0.72 12.32
CA ALA A 7 16.36 0.11 11.85
C ALA A 7 15.09 -0.73 11.57
N ILE A 8 15.21 -1.89 10.92
CA ILE A 8 14.08 -2.81 10.71
C ILE A 8 13.50 -3.27 12.05
N SER A 9 14.36 -3.60 13.02
CA SER A 9 13.93 -4.03 14.35
C SER A 9 13.17 -2.92 15.09
N ILE A 10 13.61 -1.66 14.96
CA ILE A 10 12.90 -0.50 15.51
C ILE A 10 11.52 -0.35 14.86
N LEU A 11 11.43 -0.42 13.53
CA LEU A 11 10.15 -0.30 12.83
C LEU A 11 9.19 -1.43 13.23
N ARG A 12 9.67 -2.67 13.37
CA ARG A 12 8.86 -3.79 13.89
C ARG A 12 8.33 -3.51 15.29
N GLY A 13 9.13 -2.89 16.15
CA GLY A 13 8.73 -2.54 17.52
C GLY A 13 7.65 -1.47 17.61
N ILE A 14 7.54 -0.59 16.63
CA ILE A 14 6.53 0.49 16.59
C ILE A 14 5.36 0.20 15.66
N LYS A 15 5.45 -0.84 14.83
CA LYS A 15 4.48 -1.24 13.82
C LYS A 15 3.04 -1.23 14.33
N ASP A 16 2.78 -1.93 15.44
CA ASP A 16 1.44 -2.10 15.99
C ASP A 16 0.76 -0.76 16.33
N LYS A 17 1.54 0.23 16.79
CA LYS A 17 1.03 1.56 17.08
C LYS A 17 0.58 2.29 15.82
N TYR A 18 1.33 2.16 14.72
CA TYR A 18 0.98 2.76 13.44
C TYR A 18 -0.19 2.03 12.79
N GLU A 19 -0.23 0.70 12.85
CA GLU A 19 -1.38 -0.09 12.39
C GLU A 19 -2.67 0.32 13.10
N THR A 20 -2.62 0.53 14.41
CA THR A 20 -3.76 1.00 15.21
C THR A 20 -4.16 2.43 14.86
N HIS A 21 -3.16 3.33 14.75
CA HIS A 21 -3.41 4.74 14.44
C HIS A 21 -4.07 4.94 13.08
N HIS A 22 -3.50 4.33 12.03
CA HIS A 22 -4.00 4.43 10.67
C HIS A 22 -5.12 3.43 10.36
N LYS A 23 -5.35 2.46 11.24
CA LYS A 23 -6.34 1.39 11.06
C LYS A 23 -6.11 0.58 9.77
N VAL A 24 -4.85 0.34 9.43
CA VAL A 24 -4.40 -0.46 8.29
C VAL A 24 -3.45 -1.54 8.77
N ARG A 25 -3.18 -2.53 7.94
CA ARG A 25 -2.17 -3.54 8.20
C ARG A 25 -0.88 -3.21 7.46
N ILE A 26 0.28 -3.43 8.09
CA ILE A 26 1.59 -3.16 7.47
C ILE A 26 2.33 -4.49 7.35
N LYS A 27 2.65 -4.91 6.13
CA LYS A 27 3.43 -6.13 5.91
C LYS A 27 4.89 -5.95 6.33
N ASP A 28 5.54 -7.05 6.69
CA ASP A 28 6.97 -7.01 7.05
C ASP A 28 7.84 -6.61 5.86
N ASP A 29 7.45 -6.99 4.64
CA ASP A 29 8.11 -6.57 3.41
C ASP A 29 8.06 -5.04 3.19
N ALA A 30 6.97 -4.38 3.62
CA ALA A 30 6.86 -2.93 3.61
C ALA A 30 7.86 -2.27 4.57
N LEU A 31 8.07 -2.84 5.77
CA LEU A 31 9.06 -2.33 6.73
C LEU A 31 10.49 -2.47 6.19
N ILE A 32 10.80 -3.63 5.62
CA ILE A 32 12.08 -3.87 4.94
C ILE A 32 12.24 -2.90 3.76
N GLY A 33 11.18 -2.70 2.99
CA GLY A 33 11.13 -1.73 1.90
C GLY A 33 11.39 -0.30 2.36
N ALA A 34 10.73 0.14 3.44
CA ALA A 34 10.89 1.48 3.99
C ALA A 34 12.35 1.76 4.40
N VAL A 35 13.00 0.81 5.06
CA VAL A 35 14.40 0.95 5.46
C VAL A 35 15.33 0.90 4.25
N SER A 36 15.19 -0.09 3.37
CA SER A 36 16.11 -0.31 2.24
C SER A 36 15.99 0.78 1.17
N LEU A 37 14.76 1.19 0.81
CA LEU A 37 14.53 2.22 -0.19
C LEU A 37 14.91 3.60 0.34
N SER A 38 14.58 3.92 1.60
CA SER A 38 15.00 5.19 2.20
C SER A 38 16.52 5.31 2.30
N HIS A 39 17.20 4.26 2.73
CA HIS A 39 18.66 4.24 2.79
C HIS A 39 19.29 4.49 1.42
N ARG A 40 18.72 3.91 0.37
CA ARG A 40 19.25 3.95 -0.99
C ARG A 40 18.93 5.23 -1.75
N TYR A 41 17.74 5.77 -1.59
CA TYR A 41 17.21 6.86 -2.45
C TYR A 41 17.03 8.18 -1.72
N ILE A 42 17.02 8.20 -0.38
CA ILE A 42 16.85 9.41 0.45
C ILE A 42 18.15 9.67 1.22
N SER A 43 18.98 10.57 0.68
CA SER A 43 20.31 10.86 1.23
C SER A 43 20.32 12.03 2.23
N ASN A 44 19.28 12.86 2.24
CA ASN A 44 19.20 14.09 3.05
C ASN A 44 18.58 13.91 4.44
N ARG A 45 18.25 12.67 4.81
CA ARG A 45 17.67 12.28 6.10
C ARG A 45 18.33 11.02 6.63
N PHE A 46 18.20 10.76 7.93
CA PHE A 46 18.83 9.64 8.63
C PHE A 46 17.83 8.55 9.02
N LEU A 47 18.34 7.31 9.16
CA LEU A 47 17.59 6.21 9.76
C LEU A 47 17.55 6.41 11.29
N PRO A 48 16.47 5.99 11.98
CA PRO A 48 15.27 5.32 11.44
C PRO A 48 14.22 6.30 10.92
N ASP A 49 14.32 7.60 11.16
CA ASP A 49 13.27 8.60 10.96
C ASP A 49 12.71 8.60 9.53
N LYS A 50 13.58 8.60 8.52
CA LYS A 50 13.14 8.56 7.12
C LYS A 50 12.33 7.31 6.76
N ALA A 51 12.62 6.18 7.38
CA ALA A 51 11.87 4.94 7.16
C ALA A 51 10.53 4.95 7.90
N ILE A 52 10.49 5.56 9.09
CA ILE A 52 9.25 5.78 9.86
C ILE A 52 8.32 6.70 9.07
N ASP A 53 8.83 7.82 8.55
CA ASP A 53 8.05 8.77 7.75
C ASP A 53 7.44 8.10 6.50
N LEU A 54 8.19 7.23 5.82
CA LEU A 54 7.69 6.48 4.66
C LEU A 54 6.57 5.51 5.05
N MET A 55 6.75 4.80 6.15
CA MET A 55 5.74 3.88 6.66
C MET A 55 4.46 4.64 7.05
N ASP A 56 4.60 5.79 7.71
CA ASP A 56 3.50 6.65 8.11
C ASP A 56 2.72 7.21 6.90
N GLU A 57 3.44 7.75 5.90
CA GLU A 57 2.79 8.28 4.69
C GLU A 57 2.12 7.19 3.86
N ALA A 58 2.73 6.01 3.72
CA ALA A 58 2.11 4.89 3.02
C ALA A 58 0.86 4.39 3.73
N ALA A 59 0.90 4.27 5.07
CA ALA A 59 -0.25 3.88 5.88
C ALA A 59 -1.38 4.93 5.80
N SER A 60 -1.03 6.22 5.86
CA SER A 60 -1.97 7.33 5.70
C SER A 60 -2.64 7.36 4.33
N LYS A 61 -1.84 7.14 3.26
CA LYS A 61 -2.34 7.05 1.87
C LYS A 61 -3.34 5.91 1.74
N LEU A 62 -2.96 4.71 2.19
CA LEU A 62 -3.83 3.54 2.14
C LEU A 62 -5.13 3.77 2.93
N ARG A 63 -5.05 4.42 4.11
CA ARG A 63 -6.24 4.79 4.89
C ARG A 63 -7.18 5.71 4.12
N MET A 64 -6.65 6.68 3.38
CA MET A 64 -7.46 7.54 2.52
C MET A 64 -8.10 6.76 1.37
N GLU A 65 -7.37 5.83 0.75
CA GLU A 65 -7.86 4.96 -0.33
C GLU A 65 -9.02 4.08 0.16
N ILE A 66 -8.90 3.44 1.32
CA ILE A 66 -9.98 2.64 1.94
C ILE A 66 -11.26 3.47 2.16
N ASN A 67 -11.11 4.74 2.51
CA ASN A 67 -12.26 5.63 2.76
C ASN A 67 -12.80 6.29 1.48
N SER A 68 -12.10 6.16 0.38
CA SER A 68 -12.46 6.75 -0.91
C SER A 68 -13.24 5.75 -1.76
N LYS A 69 -14.01 6.26 -2.71
CA LYS A 69 -14.57 5.41 -3.75
C LYS A 69 -13.47 4.89 -4.66
N PRO A 70 -13.51 3.61 -5.08
CA PRO A 70 -12.62 3.07 -6.11
C PRO A 70 -12.65 3.93 -7.39
N GLU A 71 -11.51 4.04 -8.07
CA GLU A 71 -11.38 4.82 -9.30
C GLU A 71 -12.33 4.33 -10.40
N GLU A 72 -12.59 3.02 -10.46
CA GLU A 72 -13.52 2.41 -11.39
C GLU A 72 -14.95 2.92 -11.18
N LEU A 73 -15.43 2.96 -9.93
CA LEU A 73 -16.74 3.51 -9.59
C LEU A 73 -16.83 5.00 -9.92
N ASP A 74 -15.79 5.78 -9.65
CA ASP A 74 -15.77 7.20 -9.97
C ASP A 74 -15.77 7.42 -11.50
N SER A 75 -15.08 6.59 -12.26
CA SER A 75 -15.06 6.62 -13.72
C SER A 75 -16.44 6.31 -14.32
N LEU A 76 -17.14 5.32 -13.78
CA LEU A 76 -18.52 4.99 -14.17
C LEU A 76 -19.48 6.12 -13.82
N ASP A 77 -19.39 6.69 -12.62
CA ASP A 77 -20.22 7.83 -12.22
C ASP A 77 -20.01 9.06 -13.15
N ARG A 78 -18.77 9.31 -13.59
CA ARG A 78 -18.47 10.38 -14.58
C ARG A 78 -19.07 10.08 -15.95
N LYS A 79 -18.93 8.85 -16.46
CA LYS A 79 -19.52 8.44 -17.76
C LYS A 79 -21.05 8.54 -17.72
N ILE A 80 -21.68 8.04 -16.67
CA ILE A 80 -23.12 8.14 -16.46
C ILE A 80 -23.59 9.59 -16.52
N ARG A 81 -22.89 10.49 -15.77
CA ARG A 81 -23.21 11.92 -15.76
C ARG A 81 -23.04 12.57 -17.14
N GLN A 82 -21.98 12.18 -17.88
CA GLN A 82 -21.75 12.68 -19.24
C GLN A 82 -22.90 12.29 -20.16
N ILE A 83 -23.32 11.02 -20.16
CA ILE A 83 -24.44 10.53 -20.99
C ILE A 83 -25.76 11.19 -20.57
N GLU A 84 -26.00 11.40 -19.29
CA GLU A 84 -27.17 12.11 -18.81
C GLU A 84 -27.25 13.55 -19.34
N ILE A 85 -26.13 14.26 -19.36
CA ILE A 85 -26.03 15.61 -19.95
C ILE A 85 -26.29 15.58 -21.46
N GLU A 86 -25.69 14.62 -22.17
CA GLU A 86 -25.85 14.42 -23.62
C GLU A 86 -27.31 14.10 -23.96
N LEU A 87 -27.96 13.23 -23.18
CA LEU A 87 -29.39 12.92 -23.35
C LEU A 87 -30.28 14.16 -23.22
N VAL A 88 -29.98 15.07 -22.30
CA VAL A 88 -30.74 16.32 -22.15
C VAL A 88 -30.57 17.22 -23.39
N ALA A 89 -29.36 17.26 -23.96
CA ALA A 89 -29.08 18.04 -25.19
C ALA A 89 -29.82 17.46 -26.40
N ILE A 90 -29.69 16.15 -26.64
CA ILE A 90 -30.26 15.46 -27.82
C ILE A 90 -31.80 15.40 -27.76
N LYS A 91 -32.41 15.36 -26.58
CA LYS A 91 -33.88 15.48 -26.44
C LYS A 91 -34.40 16.76 -27.03
N ARG A 92 -33.64 17.86 -27.06
CA ARG A 92 -34.01 19.12 -27.69
C ARG A 92 -33.94 19.05 -29.22
N GLU A 93 -33.05 18.20 -29.76
CA GLU A 93 -32.86 17.99 -31.20
C GLU A 93 -33.84 16.97 -31.79
N LYS A 94 -34.59 16.23 -30.96
CA LYS A 94 -35.57 15.20 -31.32
C LYS A 94 -35.04 14.04 -32.15
N ASP A 95 -33.77 13.67 -31.98
CA ASP A 95 -33.18 12.48 -32.61
C ASP A 95 -33.51 11.22 -31.82
N GLU A 96 -34.65 10.59 -32.16
CA GLU A 96 -35.16 9.43 -31.44
C GLU A 96 -34.22 8.21 -31.47
N ALA A 97 -33.44 8.02 -32.56
CA ALA A 97 -32.53 6.91 -32.70
C ALA A 97 -31.36 7.03 -31.71
N LYS A 98 -30.77 8.22 -31.61
CA LYS A 98 -29.70 8.51 -30.65
C LYS A 98 -30.19 8.48 -29.21
N ILE A 99 -31.39 9.01 -28.95
CA ILE A 99 -31.99 8.97 -27.61
C ILE A 99 -32.12 7.53 -27.12
N LYS A 100 -32.61 6.63 -27.98
CA LYS A 100 -32.81 5.21 -27.64
C LYS A 100 -31.47 4.50 -27.39
N HIS A 101 -30.45 4.80 -28.19
CA HIS A 101 -29.09 4.26 -28.01
C HIS A 101 -28.49 4.70 -26.66
N LEU A 102 -28.50 6.00 -26.40
CA LEU A 102 -27.95 6.56 -25.15
C LEU A 102 -28.73 6.10 -23.91
N GLN A 103 -30.04 5.91 -24.01
CA GLN A 103 -30.82 5.37 -22.90
C GLN A 103 -30.46 3.92 -22.58
N LYS A 104 -30.18 3.10 -23.60
CA LYS A 104 -29.70 1.74 -23.39
C LYS A 104 -28.31 1.74 -22.73
N GLU A 105 -27.37 2.50 -23.29
CA GLU A 105 -26.02 2.64 -22.74
C GLU A 105 -26.05 3.14 -21.29
N LEU A 106 -26.90 4.11 -21.00
CA LEU A 106 -27.11 4.61 -19.63
C LEU A 106 -27.63 3.52 -18.68
N SER A 107 -28.55 2.69 -19.15
CA SER A 107 -29.09 1.58 -18.36
C SER A 107 -28.01 0.55 -18.04
N ASP A 108 -27.23 0.17 -19.07
CA ASP A 108 -26.16 -0.82 -18.93
C ASP A 108 -25.05 -0.32 -17.96
N LEU A 109 -24.63 0.93 -18.09
CA LEU A 109 -23.67 1.55 -17.18
C LEU A 109 -24.20 1.71 -15.74
N LYS A 110 -25.48 2.01 -15.56
CA LYS A 110 -26.09 2.09 -14.24
C LYS A 110 -26.17 0.71 -13.57
N GLU A 111 -26.42 -0.34 -14.33
CA GLU A 111 -26.43 -1.71 -13.82
C GLU A 111 -25.02 -2.14 -13.38
N GLU A 112 -24.02 -1.91 -14.23
CA GLU A 112 -22.62 -2.18 -13.93
C GLU A 112 -22.17 -1.42 -12.67
N ARG A 113 -22.45 -0.12 -12.62
CA ARG A 113 -22.16 0.74 -11.45
C ARG A 113 -22.84 0.25 -10.18
N ASN A 114 -24.11 -0.18 -10.25
CA ASN A 114 -24.83 -0.65 -9.07
C ASN A 114 -24.27 -1.98 -8.57
N THR A 115 -23.88 -2.87 -9.46
CA THR A 115 -23.24 -4.15 -9.11
C THR A 115 -21.89 -3.89 -8.41
N LEU A 116 -21.05 -3.06 -8.99
CA LEU A 116 -19.75 -2.71 -8.43
C LEU A 116 -19.88 -1.95 -7.10
N PHE A 117 -20.88 -1.05 -6.99
CA PHE A 117 -21.17 -0.33 -5.76
C PHE A 117 -21.63 -1.25 -4.63
N ALA A 118 -22.47 -2.25 -4.95
CA ALA A 118 -22.92 -3.24 -3.96
C ALA A 118 -21.74 -4.08 -3.43
N GLN A 119 -20.85 -4.52 -4.31
CA GLN A 119 -19.63 -5.25 -3.93
C GLN A 119 -18.73 -4.39 -3.04
N TRP A 120 -18.41 -3.18 -3.48
CA TRP A 120 -17.60 -2.25 -2.70
C TRP A 120 -18.21 -1.92 -1.34
N SER A 121 -19.51 -1.70 -1.28
CA SER A 121 -20.22 -1.39 -0.03
C SER A 121 -20.15 -2.56 0.95
N GLN A 122 -20.28 -3.79 0.46
CA GLN A 122 -20.16 -4.99 1.27
C GLN A 122 -18.74 -5.20 1.79
N GLU A 123 -17.72 -5.07 0.92
CA GLU A 123 -16.33 -5.15 1.35
C GLU A 123 -16.00 -4.08 2.40
N LYS A 124 -16.43 -2.84 2.17
CA LYS A 124 -16.20 -1.73 3.09
C LYS A 124 -16.84 -1.98 4.46
N GLU A 125 -18.04 -2.54 4.51
CA GLU A 125 -18.73 -2.86 5.76
C GLU A 125 -17.95 -3.87 6.59
N VAL A 126 -17.38 -4.90 5.95
CA VAL A 126 -16.52 -5.89 6.61
C VAL A 126 -15.21 -5.27 7.08
N VAL A 127 -14.58 -4.43 6.25
CA VAL A 127 -13.33 -3.72 6.62
C VAL A 127 -13.56 -2.80 7.81
N ASP A 128 -14.65 -2.02 7.80
CA ASP A 128 -15.00 -1.13 8.92
C ASP A 128 -15.30 -1.93 10.20
N ALA A 129 -15.94 -3.09 10.09
CA ALA A 129 -16.17 -3.99 11.22
C ALA A 129 -14.88 -4.58 11.80
N VAL A 130 -13.92 -4.98 10.95
CA VAL A 130 -12.59 -5.43 11.36
C VAL A 130 -11.86 -4.32 12.12
N GLN A 131 -11.88 -3.10 11.59
CA GLN A 131 -11.21 -1.95 12.21
C GLN A 131 -11.84 -1.57 13.56
N GLN A 132 -13.17 -1.59 13.65
CA GLN A 132 -13.85 -1.34 14.92
C GLN A 132 -13.50 -2.40 15.96
N THR A 133 -13.51 -3.67 15.57
CA THR A 133 -13.15 -4.77 16.47
C THR A 133 -11.69 -4.67 16.96
N LYS A 134 -10.75 -4.21 16.11
CA LYS A 134 -9.37 -3.92 16.54
C LYS A 134 -9.32 -2.82 17.58
N THR A 135 -10.05 -1.72 17.37
CA THR A 135 -10.14 -0.62 18.34
C THR A 135 -10.72 -1.10 19.68
N ASP A 136 -11.78 -1.91 19.63
CA ASP A 136 -12.41 -2.48 20.83
C ASP A 136 -11.43 -3.38 21.61
N ILE A 137 -10.63 -4.20 20.91
CA ILE A 137 -9.59 -5.05 21.52
C ILE A 137 -8.53 -4.20 22.24
N GLU A 138 -8.07 -3.12 21.62
CA GLU A 138 -7.07 -2.21 22.21
C GLU A 138 -7.64 -1.48 23.44
N GLU A 139 -8.88 -1.02 23.37
CA GLU A 139 -9.56 -0.42 24.50
C GLU A 139 -9.73 -1.40 25.66
N LEU A 140 -10.11 -2.65 25.37
CA LEU A 140 -10.22 -3.72 26.38
C LEU A 140 -8.86 -4.03 27.02
N LYS A 141 -7.77 -4.08 26.27
CA LYS A 141 -6.41 -4.25 26.80
C LYS A 141 -6.02 -3.09 27.72
N ALA A 142 -6.28 -1.85 27.27
CA ALA A 142 -5.98 -0.66 28.08
C ALA A 142 -6.82 -0.61 29.38
N GLN A 143 -8.07 -1.07 29.34
CA GLN A 143 -8.91 -1.19 30.53
C GLN A 143 -8.38 -2.27 31.48
N ALA A 144 -7.98 -3.44 30.97
CA ALA A 144 -7.38 -4.49 31.77
C ALA A 144 -6.10 -4.02 32.49
N ASP A 145 -5.23 -3.29 31.77
CA ASP A 145 -3.99 -2.75 32.35
C ASP A 145 -4.24 -1.68 33.40
N ARG A 146 -5.31 -0.89 33.27
CA ARG A 146 -5.72 0.09 34.31
C ARG A 146 -6.26 -0.63 35.56
N ALA A 147 -7.17 -1.60 35.37
CA ALA A 147 -7.73 -2.38 36.45
C ALA A 147 -6.63 -3.17 37.21
N GLU A 148 -5.62 -3.68 36.50
CA GLU A 148 -4.46 -4.35 37.12
C GLU A 148 -3.63 -3.42 37.99
N ARG A 149 -3.42 -2.17 37.56
CA ARG A 149 -2.74 -1.12 38.39
C ARG A 149 -3.55 -0.71 39.60
N GLU A 150 -4.86 -0.76 39.53
CA GLU A 150 -5.80 -0.46 40.62
C GLU A 150 -6.01 -1.65 41.57
N GLY A 151 -5.49 -2.83 41.21
CA GLY A 151 -5.61 -4.05 41.99
C GLY A 151 -6.95 -4.78 41.87
N ASP A 152 -7.78 -4.40 40.89
CA ASP A 152 -9.06 -5.04 40.62
C ASP A 152 -8.87 -6.27 39.68
N TYR A 153 -8.39 -7.34 40.28
CA TYR A 153 -8.17 -8.60 39.55
C TYR A 153 -9.46 -9.28 39.08
N GLY A 154 -10.61 -8.94 39.67
CA GLY A 154 -11.91 -9.44 39.22
C GLY A 154 -12.25 -8.90 37.82
N THR A 155 -12.17 -7.60 37.63
CA THR A 155 -12.36 -6.93 36.34
C THR A 155 -11.31 -7.33 35.31
N VAL A 156 -10.04 -7.52 35.71
CA VAL A 156 -8.98 -8.04 34.82
C VAL A 156 -9.33 -9.43 34.30
N ALA A 157 -9.80 -10.33 35.16
CA ALA A 157 -10.17 -11.69 34.74
C ALA A 157 -11.38 -11.67 33.79
N GLU A 158 -12.42 -10.87 34.06
CA GLU A 158 -13.57 -10.73 33.17
C GLU A 158 -13.17 -10.23 31.79
N ILE A 159 -12.30 -9.22 31.73
CA ILE A 159 -11.86 -8.66 30.47
C ILE A 159 -10.97 -9.65 29.70
N ARG A 160 -9.93 -10.20 30.34
CA ARG A 160 -8.94 -11.06 29.65
C ARG A 160 -9.51 -12.42 29.25
N TYR A 161 -10.35 -13.04 30.09
CA TYR A 161 -10.88 -14.38 29.81
C TYR A 161 -12.29 -14.40 29.22
N GLY A 162 -12.99 -13.26 29.23
CA GLY A 162 -14.32 -13.12 28.62
C GLY A 162 -14.27 -12.25 27.38
N LYS A 163 -14.35 -10.94 27.58
CA LYS A 163 -14.56 -9.94 26.52
C LYS A 163 -13.49 -9.94 25.43
N LEU A 164 -12.22 -10.13 25.83
CA LEU A 164 -11.09 -10.11 24.89
C LEU A 164 -11.10 -11.35 23.97
N GLN A 165 -11.41 -12.54 24.52
CA GLN A 165 -11.55 -13.77 23.72
C GLN A 165 -12.73 -13.71 22.74
N GLU A 166 -13.85 -13.12 23.16
CA GLU A 166 -15.00 -12.91 22.27
C GLU A 166 -14.65 -11.95 21.12
N ALA A 167 -13.97 -10.83 21.43
CA ALA A 167 -13.51 -9.87 20.43
C ALA A 167 -12.49 -10.47 19.46
N GLU A 168 -11.53 -11.25 19.93
CA GLU A 168 -10.54 -11.95 19.10
C GLU A 168 -11.20 -13.01 18.20
N THR A 169 -12.19 -13.74 18.71
CA THR A 169 -12.96 -14.71 17.91
C THR A 169 -13.76 -14.01 16.81
N LYS A 170 -14.41 -12.89 17.15
CA LYS A 170 -15.12 -12.04 16.18
C LYS A 170 -14.19 -11.54 15.10
N MET A 171 -13.03 -11.02 15.48
CA MET A 171 -12.02 -10.54 14.55
C MET A 171 -11.55 -11.64 13.59
N HIS A 172 -11.29 -12.84 14.10
CA HIS A 172 -10.90 -13.98 13.28
C HIS A 172 -11.96 -14.37 12.25
N ASN A 173 -13.23 -14.34 12.65
CA ASN A 173 -14.35 -14.65 11.76
C ASN A 173 -14.50 -13.58 10.67
N LEU A 174 -14.41 -12.30 11.02
CA LEU A 174 -14.44 -11.19 10.06
C LEU A 174 -13.27 -11.25 9.06
N GLN A 175 -12.07 -11.61 9.53
CA GLN A 175 -10.91 -11.79 8.65
C GLN A 175 -11.09 -12.96 7.66
N LYS A 176 -11.76 -14.04 8.09
CA LYS A 176 -12.10 -15.14 7.18
C LYS A 176 -13.14 -14.74 6.15
N GLU A 177 -14.16 -14.02 6.56
CA GLU A 177 -15.20 -13.48 5.67
C GLU A 177 -14.59 -12.55 4.62
N LEU A 178 -13.70 -11.67 5.05
CA LEU A 178 -12.96 -10.79 4.17
C LEU A 178 -12.10 -11.55 3.16
N ALA A 179 -11.32 -12.55 3.61
CA ALA A 179 -10.51 -13.38 2.73
C ALA A 179 -11.35 -14.18 1.72
N GLN A 180 -12.58 -14.53 2.06
CA GLN A 180 -13.52 -15.18 1.15
C GLN A 180 -14.12 -14.21 0.13
N SER A 181 -14.46 -12.99 0.54
CA SER A 181 -14.97 -11.95 -0.36
C SER A 181 -13.89 -11.47 -1.34
N GLN A 182 -12.63 -11.48 -0.93
CA GLN A 182 -11.46 -11.09 -1.74
C GLN A 182 -10.91 -12.22 -2.63
N SER A 183 -11.58 -13.39 -2.71
CA SER A 183 -11.16 -14.48 -3.61
C SER A 183 -11.29 -14.14 -5.11
N GLY A 184 -11.84 -12.95 -5.47
CA GLY A 184 -11.82 -12.31 -6.78
C GLY A 184 -10.85 -11.10 -6.81
N GLU A 185 -11.11 -10.12 -7.67
CA GLU A 185 -10.43 -8.82 -7.64
C GLU A 185 -10.93 -8.02 -6.43
N ALA A 186 -10.08 -7.91 -5.40
CA ALA A 186 -10.37 -7.11 -4.22
C ALA A 186 -10.43 -5.62 -4.60
N LEU A 187 -11.56 -4.98 -4.33
CA LEU A 187 -11.75 -3.54 -4.59
C LEU A 187 -11.09 -2.67 -3.52
N ILE A 188 -10.90 -3.21 -2.31
CA ILE A 188 -10.30 -2.50 -1.19
C ILE A 188 -9.01 -3.22 -0.76
N LYS A 189 -7.89 -2.51 -0.86
CA LYS A 189 -6.60 -2.95 -0.34
C LYS A 189 -6.52 -2.60 1.15
N GLU A 190 -6.08 -3.55 1.99
CA GLU A 190 -6.01 -3.35 3.44
C GLU A 190 -4.59 -3.33 4.00
N GLU A 191 -3.63 -3.78 3.22
CA GLU A 191 -2.28 -3.99 3.67
C GLU A 191 -1.31 -3.09 2.91
N VAL A 192 -0.47 -2.38 3.67
CA VAL A 192 0.68 -1.66 3.11
C VAL A 192 1.73 -2.68 2.70
N THR A 193 2.13 -2.63 1.44
CA THR A 193 3.12 -3.52 0.83
C THR A 193 4.40 -2.76 0.47
N TYR A 194 5.41 -3.50 0.03
CA TYR A 194 6.65 -2.93 -0.51
C TYR A 194 6.39 -1.94 -1.66
N ASP A 195 5.40 -2.23 -2.52
CA ASP A 195 5.06 -1.40 -3.67
C ASP A 195 4.51 -0.03 -3.24
N ASP A 196 3.69 0.02 -2.19
CA ASP A 196 3.18 1.28 -1.64
C ASP A 196 4.30 2.17 -1.11
N ILE A 197 5.28 1.57 -0.43
CA ILE A 197 6.47 2.27 0.02
C ILE A 197 7.28 2.79 -1.18
N ALA A 198 7.44 1.98 -2.22
CA ALA A 198 8.17 2.38 -3.42
C ALA A 198 7.48 3.54 -4.15
N GLU A 199 6.14 3.59 -4.16
CA GLU A 199 5.38 4.72 -4.70
C GLU A 199 5.60 6.01 -3.91
N VAL A 200 5.60 5.94 -2.58
CA VAL A 200 5.88 7.11 -1.73
C VAL A 200 7.31 7.62 -1.98
N VAL A 201 8.29 6.70 -2.02
CA VAL A 201 9.68 7.07 -2.33
C VAL A 201 9.80 7.70 -3.72
N ALA A 202 9.08 7.15 -4.72
CA ALA A 202 9.08 7.71 -6.07
C ALA A 202 8.50 9.13 -6.10
N LYS A 203 7.44 9.39 -5.35
CA LYS A 203 6.84 10.72 -5.20
C LYS A 203 7.81 11.72 -4.56
N TRP A 204 8.57 11.30 -3.55
CA TRP A 204 9.53 12.17 -2.86
C TRP A 204 10.79 12.45 -3.67
N THR A 205 11.28 11.43 -4.39
CA THR A 205 12.56 11.50 -5.10
C THR A 205 12.43 11.83 -6.60
N GLY A 206 11.24 11.65 -7.17
CA GLY A 206 11.01 11.76 -8.62
C GLY A 206 11.56 10.56 -9.42
N ILE A 207 12.02 9.49 -8.76
CA ILE A 207 12.54 8.29 -9.42
C ILE A 207 11.38 7.35 -9.72
N PRO A 208 11.17 6.88 -10.97
CA PRO A 208 10.06 6.00 -11.31
C PRO A 208 10.07 4.68 -10.51
N VAL A 209 8.89 4.25 -10.03
CA VAL A 209 8.70 3.00 -9.25
C VAL A 209 9.25 1.78 -9.99
N SER A 210 9.05 1.69 -11.30
CA SER A 210 9.58 0.59 -12.12
C SER A 210 11.09 0.40 -12.01
N LYS A 211 11.84 1.47 -11.73
CA LYS A 211 13.29 1.40 -11.48
C LYS A 211 13.63 0.91 -10.08
N MET A 212 12.72 1.08 -9.12
CA MET A 212 12.92 0.65 -7.74
C MET A 212 12.57 -0.83 -7.55
N LEU A 213 11.51 -1.29 -8.22
CA LEU A 213 11.00 -2.66 -8.11
C LEU A 213 11.82 -3.70 -8.88
N GLN A 214 12.62 -3.28 -9.86
CA GLN A 214 13.48 -4.22 -10.58
C GLN A 214 14.55 -4.81 -9.66
N PRO A 215 14.69 -6.15 -9.60
CA PRO A 215 15.77 -6.79 -8.87
C PRO A 215 17.13 -6.23 -9.28
N ASP A 216 17.96 -5.90 -8.31
CA ASP A 216 19.32 -5.36 -8.59
C ASP A 216 20.14 -6.29 -9.49
N LYS A 217 19.91 -7.59 -9.35
CA LYS A 217 20.55 -8.63 -10.15
C LYS A 217 20.22 -8.49 -11.63
N ASP A 218 18.97 -8.23 -11.99
CA ASP A 218 18.55 -8.07 -13.39
C ASP A 218 19.08 -6.76 -13.99
N LYS A 219 19.13 -5.69 -13.20
CA LYS A 219 19.75 -4.42 -13.62
C LYS A 219 21.22 -4.58 -13.91
N LEU A 220 21.94 -5.32 -13.06
CA LEU A 220 23.35 -5.58 -13.23
C LEU A 220 23.65 -6.50 -14.44
N LEU A 221 22.78 -7.46 -14.71
CA LEU A 221 22.89 -8.35 -15.88
C LEU A 221 22.69 -7.60 -17.21
N HIS A 222 21.91 -6.54 -17.21
CA HIS A 222 21.58 -5.79 -18.43
C HIS A 222 22.18 -4.39 -18.46
N LEU A 223 23.18 -4.12 -17.60
CA LEU A 223 23.77 -2.79 -17.41
C LEU A 223 24.36 -2.22 -18.71
N GLU A 224 25.01 -3.05 -19.53
CA GLU A 224 25.55 -2.62 -20.83
C GLU A 224 24.44 -2.13 -21.78
N LYS A 225 23.34 -2.86 -21.86
CA LYS A 225 22.19 -2.49 -22.70
C LYS A 225 21.57 -1.16 -22.26
N GLU A 226 21.50 -0.93 -20.96
CA GLU A 226 20.99 0.33 -20.42
C GLU A 226 21.93 1.51 -20.69
N LEU A 227 23.23 1.30 -20.59
CA LEU A 227 24.23 2.31 -20.91
C LEU A 227 24.23 2.64 -22.41
N HIS A 228 24.08 1.65 -23.29
CA HIS A 228 24.03 1.85 -24.74
C HIS A 228 22.78 2.61 -25.22
N LYS A 229 21.70 2.67 -24.42
CA LYS A 229 20.55 3.53 -24.74
C LYS A 229 20.90 5.02 -24.74
N ARG A 230 21.96 5.39 -24.02
CA ARG A 230 22.39 6.80 -23.83
C ARG A 230 23.75 7.10 -24.43
N LEU A 231 24.57 6.09 -24.68
CA LEU A 231 25.92 6.19 -25.20
C LEU A 231 26.02 5.49 -26.53
N VAL A 232 26.52 6.20 -27.52
CA VAL A 232 26.81 5.64 -28.85
C VAL A 232 28.29 5.32 -28.93
N GLY A 233 28.64 4.06 -29.24
CA GLY A 233 30.02 3.59 -29.25
C GLY A 233 30.59 3.32 -27.85
N GLN A 234 31.89 3.41 -27.70
CA GLN A 234 32.66 3.19 -26.45
C GLN A 234 32.42 1.81 -25.79
N GLU A 235 32.22 0.75 -26.57
CA GLU A 235 31.92 -0.60 -26.09
C GLU A 235 32.90 -1.11 -25.02
N LYS A 236 34.22 -0.89 -25.22
CA LYS A 236 35.22 -1.30 -24.23
C LYS A 236 35.08 -0.58 -22.89
N ALA A 237 34.74 0.70 -22.90
CA ALA A 237 34.54 1.48 -21.68
C ALA A 237 33.25 1.06 -20.97
N VAL A 238 32.17 0.83 -21.72
CA VAL A 238 30.88 0.35 -21.17
C VAL A 238 31.06 -1.01 -20.50
N LEU A 239 31.74 -1.95 -21.14
CA LEU A 239 32.06 -3.25 -20.53
C LEU A 239 32.90 -3.12 -19.27
N ALA A 240 33.98 -2.32 -19.31
CA ALA A 240 34.87 -2.14 -18.14
C ALA A 240 34.12 -1.54 -16.93
N VAL A 241 33.28 -0.54 -17.16
CA VAL A 241 32.45 0.07 -16.10
C VAL A 241 31.40 -0.93 -15.58
N SER A 242 30.73 -1.65 -16.46
CA SER A 242 29.72 -2.65 -16.07
C SER A 242 30.32 -3.76 -15.23
N ASP A 243 31.50 -4.27 -15.60
CA ASP A 243 32.22 -5.29 -14.84
C ASP A 243 32.75 -4.77 -13.50
N ALA A 244 33.22 -3.52 -13.43
CA ALA A 244 33.62 -2.90 -12.17
C ALA A 244 32.41 -2.78 -11.20
N VAL A 245 31.27 -2.32 -11.69
CA VAL A 245 30.03 -2.22 -10.87
C VAL A 245 29.56 -3.60 -10.42
N ARG A 246 29.56 -4.61 -11.30
CA ARG A 246 29.19 -5.98 -10.94
C ARG A 246 30.09 -6.55 -9.87
N ARG A 247 31.40 -6.40 -9.99
CA ARG A 247 32.38 -6.86 -8.97
C ARG A 247 32.16 -6.18 -7.62
N SER A 248 31.93 -4.88 -7.63
CA SER A 248 31.65 -4.12 -6.42
C SER A 248 30.36 -4.63 -5.72
N ARG A 249 29.29 -4.86 -6.47
CA ARG A 249 28.01 -5.35 -5.94
C ARG A 249 28.05 -6.83 -5.54
N ALA A 250 28.95 -7.61 -6.09
CA ALA A 250 29.20 -9.00 -5.68
C ALA A 250 30.09 -9.11 -4.42
N GLY A 251 30.50 -8.00 -3.82
CA GLY A 251 31.36 -8.01 -2.63
C GLY A 251 32.80 -8.47 -2.92
N LEU A 252 33.22 -8.53 -4.18
CA LEU A 252 34.53 -8.99 -4.62
C LEU A 252 35.57 -7.86 -4.67
N GLN A 253 35.25 -6.70 -4.13
CA GLN A 253 36.11 -5.52 -4.14
C GLN A 253 36.66 -5.23 -2.75
N ASP A 254 37.91 -4.73 -2.71
CA ASP A 254 38.53 -4.19 -1.50
C ASP A 254 37.78 -2.91 -1.08
N GLN A 255 37.27 -2.87 0.18
CA GLN A 255 36.50 -1.76 0.71
C GLN A 255 37.24 -0.41 0.72
N ASN A 256 38.56 -0.44 0.65
CA ASN A 256 39.40 0.75 0.67
C ASN A 256 39.80 1.26 -0.74
N ARG A 257 39.26 0.65 -1.81
CA ARG A 257 39.54 1.07 -3.19
C ARG A 257 38.27 1.62 -3.87
N PRO A 258 38.43 2.67 -4.71
CA PRO A 258 37.27 3.17 -5.49
C PRO A 258 36.78 2.09 -6.46
N ILE A 259 35.50 2.17 -6.82
CA ILE A 259 34.78 1.16 -7.63
C ILE A 259 35.43 0.96 -9.02
N GLY A 260 36.11 1.96 -9.53
CA GLY A 260 36.87 1.91 -10.77
C GLY A 260 37.88 3.05 -10.80
N SER A 261 39.16 2.71 -11.02
CA SER A 261 40.25 3.64 -11.23
C SER A 261 40.97 3.26 -12.51
#